data_b05ab2f419c02a0cd9ea7c36565a235a
#
_entry.id   b05ab2f419c02a0cd9ea7c36565a235a
#
_cell.length_a   1.000
_cell.length_b   1.000
_cell.length_c   1.000
_cell.angle_alpha   90.00
_cell.angle_beta   90.00
_cell.angle_gamma   90.00
#
_symmetry.space_group_name_H-M   'P 1'
#
loop_
_entity.id
_entity.type
_entity.pdbx_description
1 polymer ?
#
loop_
_entity_poly.entity_id
_entity_poly.type
_entity_poly.pdbx_seq_one_letter_code
_entity_poly.pdbx_strand_id
1 'polypeptide(L)'
;MLYLDYSANTPVDEEVLQCFCEAERRYPGNANAHHQAGATAKAAINEATRSIARCLGAPPAGIIYTSGASEANNLAVKGLAALGGAAGRHILSSPLEHSSVSGSLEALQKQGYEVELLDILPDGTVDLADLKKRLRPDTVLVAVTAVDSELGVVQPIAEIAELLKAYPNCHFHVDATQAVGKIPVQFEGMDTMSLTAHKFYGLNGIGVLVKRLGLALPPLIHGGESTTPYRSGTPTIALVCSLALALEKATAELPARAATVRSLNDRLRAELSRYPKVRINSPANAVPHILNLSVQGVKGTVFQRELDTRGVCVSVKSACSSDGLPSRAVLAVSQDRRNALSSWRISLSHITTEEEVTVFLQAFADCYNTLTR
;
A
#
# COMPACT_ATOMS: atom_id res chain seq x y z
N MET A 1 -2.55 -12.40 23.24
CA MET A 1 -1.78 -11.51 22.33
C MET A 1 -2.80 -10.67 21.57
N LEU A 2 -2.65 -9.35 21.64
CA LEU A 2 -3.52 -8.39 20.96
C LEU A 2 -2.79 -7.85 19.73
N TYR A 3 -3.33 -8.11 18.54
CA TYR A 3 -2.71 -7.74 17.28
C TYR A 3 -3.34 -6.46 16.71
N LEU A 4 -2.58 -5.38 16.71
CA LEU A 4 -2.98 -4.06 16.19
C LEU A 4 -1.98 -3.55 15.13
N ASP A 5 -1.48 -4.47 14.29
CA ASP A 5 -0.53 -4.15 13.21
C ASP A 5 -1.03 -4.62 11.82
N TYR A 6 -2.32 -4.48 11.56
CA TYR A 6 -2.98 -4.93 10.33
C TYR A 6 -2.48 -4.21 9.06
N SER A 7 -1.85 -3.04 9.18
CA SER A 7 -1.21 -2.38 8.03
C SER A 7 0.12 -3.05 7.63
N ALA A 8 0.77 -3.79 8.53
CA ALA A 8 1.94 -4.60 8.20
C ALA A 8 1.52 -5.90 7.50
N ASN A 9 0.56 -6.64 8.08
CA ASN A 9 0.00 -7.86 7.51
C ASN A 9 -1.39 -8.12 8.09
N THR A 10 -2.33 -8.57 7.26
CA THR A 10 -3.63 -9.06 7.74
C THR A 10 -3.59 -10.58 7.89
N PRO A 11 -4.34 -11.19 8.83
CA PRO A 11 -4.60 -12.63 8.78
C PRO A 11 -5.31 -12.97 7.48
N VAL A 12 -5.10 -14.16 6.96
CA VAL A 12 -5.86 -14.63 5.80
C VAL A 12 -7.31 -14.89 6.21
N ASP A 13 -8.26 -14.50 5.37
CA ASP A 13 -9.68 -14.86 5.52
C ASP A 13 -9.84 -16.36 5.28
N GLU A 14 -10.67 -17.05 6.08
CA GLU A 14 -10.81 -18.51 6.04
C GLU A 14 -11.37 -19.01 4.70
N GLU A 15 -12.33 -18.31 4.11
CA GLU A 15 -12.87 -18.67 2.79
C GLU A 15 -11.83 -18.47 1.69
N VAL A 16 -10.96 -17.46 1.83
CA VAL A 16 -9.84 -17.20 0.91
C VAL A 16 -8.79 -18.29 1.03
N LEU A 17 -8.49 -18.75 2.24
CA LEU A 17 -7.57 -19.88 2.46
C LEU A 17 -8.15 -21.18 1.90
N GLN A 18 -9.44 -21.43 2.11
CA GLN A 18 -10.13 -22.59 1.55
C GLN A 18 -10.11 -22.54 0.00
N CYS A 19 -10.41 -21.40 -0.60
CA CYS A 19 -10.34 -21.20 -2.05
C CYS A 19 -8.95 -21.53 -2.60
N PHE A 20 -7.88 -21.08 -1.93
CA PHE A 20 -6.51 -21.44 -2.29
C PHE A 20 -6.29 -22.95 -2.26
N CYS A 21 -6.66 -23.63 -1.17
CA CYS A 21 -6.48 -25.08 -1.03
C CYS A 21 -7.29 -25.89 -2.07
N GLU A 22 -8.50 -25.46 -2.38
CA GLU A 22 -9.35 -26.09 -3.40
C GLU A 22 -8.77 -25.88 -4.81
N ALA A 23 -8.34 -24.69 -5.14
CA ALA A 23 -7.76 -24.39 -6.45
C ALA A 23 -6.44 -25.17 -6.68
N GLU A 24 -5.59 -25.29 -5.65
CA GLU A 24 -4.34 -26.08 -5.73
C GLU A 24 -4.60 -27.57 -6.02
N ARG A 25 -5.65 -28.14 -5.41
CA ARG A 25 -6.05 -29.54 -5.67
C ARG A 25 -6.72 -29.70 -7.02
N ARG A 26 -7.55 -28.74 -7.45
CA ARG A 26 -8.40 -28.83 -8.64
C ARG A 26 -7.65 -28.59 -9.94
N TYR A 27 -6.60 -27.76 -9.92
CA TYR A 27 -5.90 -27.31 -11.13
C TYR A 27 -4.41 -27.71 -11.13
N PRO A 28 -4.09 -29.03 -11.27
CA PRO A 28 -2.70 -29.51 -11.27
C PRO A 28 -1.97 -29.19 -12.60
N GLY A 29 -2.69 -28.73 -13.62
CA GLY A 29 -2.13 -28.47 -14.94
C GLY A 29 -1.46 -27.10 -15.03
N ASN A 30 -0.31 -27.04 -15.74
CA ASN A 30 0.28 -25.76 -16.11
C ASN A 30 -0.60 -25.04 -17.14
N ALA A 31 -1.03 -23.81 -16.85
CA ALA A 31 -1.91 -23.02 -17.71
C ALA A 31 -1.32 -22.69 -19.10
N ASN A 32 -0.01 -22.89 -19.30
CA ASN A 32 0.66 -22.71 -20.57
C ASN A 32 0.73 -24.02 -21.39
N ALA A 33 0.28 -25.16 -20.84
CA ALA A 33 0.28 -26.44 -21.56
C ALA A 33 -0.94 -26.57 -22.49
N HIS A 34 -0.75 -27.23 -23.65
CA HIS A 34 -1.78 -27.36 -24.68
C HIS A 34 -2.77 -28.52 -24.45
N HIS A 35 -2.65 -29.27 -23.36
CA HIS A 35 -3.58 -30.35 -23.03
C HIS A 35 -4.76 -29.86 -22.18
N GLN A 36 -5.80 -30.68 -22.01
CA GLN A 36 -7.05 -30.33 -21.32
C GLN A 36 -6.86 -29.76 -19.92
N ALA A 37 -5.95 -30.33 -19.12
CA ALA A 37 -5.71 -29.80 -17.76
C ALA A 37 -5.10 -28.39 -17.80
N GLY A 38 -4.23 -28.08 -18.77
CA GLY A 38 -3.70 -26.73 -18.99
C GLY A 38 -4.78 -25.74 -19.42
N ALA A 39 -5.65 -26.14 -20.34
CA ALA A 39 -6.79 -25.32 -20.78
C ALA A 39 -7.74 -24.99 -19.62
N THR A 40 -8.05 -25.96 -18.75
CA THR A 40 -8.87 -25.77 -17.56
C THR A 40 -8.22 -24.79 -16.57
N ALA A 41 -6.92 -24.94 -16.32
CA ALA A 41 -6.14 -24.06 -15.48
C ALA A 41 -6.11 -22.61 -16.03
N LYS A 42 -5.92 -22.45 -17.34
CA LYS A 42 -5.97 -21.14 -18.02
C LYS A 42 -7.33 -20.48 -17.93
N ALA A 43 -8.42 -21.27 -18.05
CA ALA A 43 -9.78 -20.75 -17.89
C ALA A 43 -10.02 -20.21 -16.48
N ALA A 44 -9.51 -20.88 -15.43
CA ALA A 44 -9.61 -20.41 -14.04
C ALA A 44 -8.84 -19.09 -13.82
N ILE A 45 -7.61 -18.98 -14.32
CA ILE A 45 -6.85 -17.71 -14.27
C ILE A 45 -7.60 -16.59 -14.98
N ASN A 46 -8.15 -16.86 -16.19
CA ASN A 46 -8.86 -15.84 -16.95
C ASN A 46 -10.14 -15.37 -16.21
N GLU A 47 -10.85 -16.26 -15.53
CA GLU A 47 -12.03 -15.90 -14.74
C GLU A 47 -11.64 -15.02 -13.54
N ALA A 48 -10.64 -15.45 -12.77
CA ALA A 48 -10.10 -14.66 -11.66
C ALA A 48 -9.60 -13.28 -12.13
N THR A 49 -8.90 -13.23 -13.28
CA THR A 49 -8.42 -11.97 -13.88
C THR A 49 -9.58 -11.03 -14.23
N ARG A 50 -10.68 -11.56 -14.80
CA ARG A 50 -11.88 -10.76 -15.09
C ARG A 50 -12.52 -10.22 -13.82
N SER A 51 -12.56 -11.01 -12.75
CA SER A 51 -13.10 -10.58 -11.46
C SER A 51 -12.24 -9.46 -10.85
N ILE A 52 -10.91 -9.63 -10.79
CA ILE A 52 -9.96 -8.61 -10.30
C ILE A 52 -10.14 -7.31 -11.11
N ALA A 53 -10.17 -7.41 -12.43
CA ALA A 53 -10.32 -6.27 -13.32
C ALA A 53 -11.63 -5.52 -13.08
N ARG A 54 -12.72 -6.24 -12.88
CA ARG A 54 -14.04 -5.66 -12.56
C ARG A 54 -14.03 -4.92 -11.22
N CYS A 55 -13.44 -5.49 -10.17
CA CYS A 55 -13.34 -4.84 -8.85
C CYS A 55 -12.54 -3.53 -8.91
N LEU A 56 -11.52 -3.47 -9.77
CA LEU A 56 -10.62 -2.32 -9.89
C LEU A 56 -11.00 -1.33 -11.01
N GLY A 57 -12.06 -1.59 -11.79
CA GLY A 57 -12.40 -0.77 -12.95
C GLY A 57 -11.33 -0.80 -14.04
N ALA A 58 -10.59 -1.91 -14.17
CA ALA A 58 -9.44 -2.05 -15.03
C ALA A 58 -9.71 -2.99 -16.22
N PRO A 59 -8.97 -2.87 -17.35
CA PRO A 59 -9.04 -3.87 -18.42
C PRO A 59 -8.36 -5.16 -17.96
N PRO A 60 -8.95 -6.36 -18.21
CA PRO A 60 -8.34 -7.64 -17.85
C PRO A 60 -6.92 -7.85 -18.43
N ALA A 61 -6.68 -7.37 -19.65
CA ALA A 61 -5.35 -7.42 -20.27
C ALA A 61 -4.31 -6.47 -19.65
N GLY A 62 -4.73 -5.62 -18.72
CA GLY A 62 -3.87 -4.75 -17.91
C GLY A 62 -3.40 -5.38 -16.61
N ILE A 63 -3.89 -6.57 -16.24
CA ILE A 63 -3.55 -7.23 -14.98
C ILE A 63 -2.24 -8.02 -15.16
N ILE A 64 -1.23 -7.70 -14.35
CA ILE A 64 0.06 -8.40 -14.29
C ILE A 64 0.23 -8.94 -12.88
N TYR A 65 0.34 -10.26 -12.73
CA TYR A 65 0.61 -10.90 -11.43
C TYR A 65 2.08 -10.79 -11.06
N THR A 66 2.33 -10.45 -9.80
CA THR A 66 3.66 -10.29 -9.21
C THR A 66 3.74 -11.03 -7.87
N SER A 67 4.91 -11.14 -7.28
CA SER A 67 5.09 -11.73 -5.95
C SER A 67 4.58 -10.84 -4.81
N GLY A 68 4.20 -9.60 -5.12
CA GLY A 68 3.70 -8.60 -4.16
C GLY A 68 3.87 -7.19 -4.70
N ALA A 69 3.41 -6.20 -3.92
CA ALA A 69 3.48 -4.79 -4.31
C ALA A 69 4.92 -4.30 -4.52
N SER A 70 5.92 -4.86 -3.83
CA SER A 70 7.31 -4.47 -4.03
C SER A 70 7.81 -4.79 -5.44
N GLU A 71 7.50 -5.98 -5.99
CA GLU A 71 7.81 -6.31 -7.38
C GLU A 71 6.97 -5.43 -8.33
N ALA A 72 5.69 -5.24 -8.05
CA ALA A 72 4.81 -4.41 -8.85
C ALA A 72 5.30 -2.96 -8.95
N ASN A 73 5.67 -2.33 -7.83
CA ASN A 73 6.23 -0.98 -7.79
C ASN A 73 7.56 -0.86 -8.57
N ASN A 74 8.46 -1.85 -8.40
CA ASN A 74 9.71 -1.87 -9.16
C ASN A 74 9.46 -1.98 -10.66
N LEU A 75 8.55 -2.86 -11.10
CA LEU A 75 8.20 -3.02 -12.51
C LEU A 75 7.58 -1.74 -13.08
N ALA A 76 6.66 -1.10 -12.33
CA ALA A 76 6.04 0.15 -12.73
C ALA A 76 7.04 1.30 -12.82
N VAL A 77 7.70 1.63 -11.71
CA VAL A 77 8.57 2.82 -11.61
C VAL A 77 9.73 2.76 -12.59
N LYS A 78 10.43 1.62 -12.64
CA LYS A 78 11.56 1.44 -13.56
C LYS A 78 11.10 1.32 -15.02
N GLY A 79 9.98 0.62 -15.25
CA GLY A 79 9.42 0.43 -16.59
C GLY A 79 8.90 1.74 -17.19
N LEU A 80 8.16 2.53 -16.43
CA LEU A 80 7.64 3.82 -16.88
C LEU A 80 8.76 4.84 -17.11
N ALA A 81 9.75 4.91 -16.22
CA ALA A 81 10.92 5.76 -16.42
C ALA A 81 11.67 5.40 -17.71
N ALA A 82 11.83 4.11 -18.00
CA ALA A 82 12.48 3.65 -19.23
C ALA A 82 11.67 4.00 -20.49
N LEU A 83 10.33 3.91 -20.45
CA LEU A 83 9.46 4.32 -21.55
C LEU A 83 9.54 5.83 -21.82
N GLY A 84 9.58 6.63 -20.76
CA GLY A 84 9.70 8.09 -20.84
C GLY A 84 11.11 8.60 -21.22
N GLY A 85 12.14 7.73 -21.18
CA GLY A 85 13.54 8.14 -21.26
C GLY A 85 13.97 8.86 -22.54
N ALA A 86 13.22 8.75 -23.64
CA ALA A 86 13.42 9.55 -24.84
C ALA A 86 12.90 10.99 -24.71
N ALA A 87 11.89 11.24 -23.84
CA ALA A 87 11.28 12.54 -23.60
C ALA A 87 11.99 13.32 -22.50
N GLY A 88 12.64 12.63 -21.55
CA GLY A 88 13.33 13.28 -20.44
C GLY A 88 13.79 12.31 -19.36
N ARG A 89 14.28 12.86 -18.25
CA ARG A 89 14.77 12.09 -17.09
C ARG A 89 14.34 12.69 -15.75
N HIS A 90 13.37 13.57 -15.74
CA HIS A 90 12.85 14.17 -14.52
C HIS A 90 11.69 13.34 -13.96
N ILE A 91 11.71 13.10 -12.65
CA ILE A 91 10.72 12.30 -11.91
C ILE A 91 10.28 13.07 -10.68
N LEU A 92 8.98 13.13 -10.43
CA LEU A 92 8.39 13.68 -9.21
C LEU A 92 7.79 12.57 -8.36
N SER A 93 7.94 12.66 -7.04
CA SER A 93 7.37 11.69 -6.10
C SER A 93 7.06 12.33 -4.76
N SER A 94 6.26 11.64 -3.93
CA SER A 94 6.00 12.14 -2.58
C SER A 94 7.07 11.65 -1.59
N PRO A 95 7.32 12.37 -0.48
CA PRO A 95 8.19 11.88 0.60
C PRO A 95 7.55 10.76 1.43
N LEU A 96 6.26 10.48 1.20
CA LEU A 96 5.46 9.47 1.94
C LEU A 96 5.51 8.08 1.32
N GLU A 97 6.27 7.89 0.25
CA GLU A 97 6.34 6.64 -0.49
C GLU A 97 6.90 5.47 0.33
N HIS A 98 6.35 4.28 0.08
CA HIS A 98 6.93 3.04 0.60
C HIS A 98 8.35 2.81 0.05
N SER A 99 9.18 2.08 0.80
CA SER A 99 10.58 1.78 0.45
C SER A 99 10.74 1.10 -0.92
N SER A 100 9.75 0.36 -1.40
CA SER A 100 9.78 -0.24 -2.75
C SER A 100 9.68 0.79 -3.88
N VAL A 101 9.03 1.94 -3.65
CA VAL A 101 8.99 3.06 -4.58
C VAL A 101 10.25 3.91 -4.41
N SER A 102 10.54 4.40 -3.20
CA SER A 102 11.69 5.27 -2.96
C SER A 102 13.03 4.60 -3.31
N GLY A 103 13.20 3.30 -3.00
CA GLY A 103 14.40 2.55 -3.39
C GLY A 103 14.51 2.34 -4.91
N SER A 104 13.37 2.23 -5.63
CA SER A 104 13.37 2.20 -7.10
C SER A 104 13.79 3.56 -7.68
N LEU A 105 13.33 4.66 -7.07
CA LEU A 105 13.73 6.03 -7.45
C LEU A 105 15.20 6.28 -7.17
N GLU A 106 15.72 5.85 -6.03
CA GLU A 106 17.17 5.93 -5.71
C GLU A 106 18.01 5.14 -6.73
N ALA A 107 17.53 3.99 -7.20
CA ALA A 107 18.20 3.22 -8.25
C ALA A 107 18.21 3.98 -9.61
N LEU A 108 17.12 4.67 -9.93
CA LEU A 108 17.03 5.52 -11.13
C LEU A 108 17.92 6.76 -11.04
N GLN A 109 18.04 7.38 -9.85
CA GLN A 109 18.99 8.49 -9.64
C GLN A 109 20.44 8.08 -9.96
N LYS A 110 20.84 6.86 -9.54
CA LYS A 110 22.16 6.30 -9.90
C LYS A 110 22.35 6.08 -11.40
N GLN A 111 21.25 6.02 -12.16
CA GLN A 111 21.25 5.91 -13.63
C GLN A 111 21.12 7.27 -14.34
N GLY A 112 21.19 8.38 -13.58
CA GLY A 112 21.15 9.74 -14.11
C GLY A 112 19.75 10.33 -14.28
N TYR A 113 18.74 9.77 -13.60
CA TYR A 113 17.45 10.45 -13.48
C TYR A 113 17.50 11.51 -12.38
N GLU A 114 16.85 12.64 -12.63
CA GLU A 114 16.61 13.68 -11.63
C GLU A 114 15.32 13.38 -10.89
N VAL A 115 15.40 13.12 -9.58
CA VAL A 115 14.23 12.81 -8.75
C VAL A 115 14.04 13.93 -7.74
N GLU A 116 12.90 14.61 -7.83
CA GLU A 116 12.49 15.63 -6.86
C GLU A 116 11.30 15.13 -6.02
N LEU A 117 11.31 15.51 -4.74
CA LEU A 117 10.19 15.24 -3.85
C LEU A 117 9.26 16.44 -3.78
N LEU A 118 7.98 16.18 -3.90
CA LEU A 118 6.90 17.18 -3.79
C LEU A 118 6.77 17.69 -2.36
N ASP A 119 6.40 18.93 -2.21
CA ASP A 119 6.02 19.51 -0.93
C ASP A 119 4.70 18.90 -0.43
N ILE A 120 4.58 18.81 0.90
CA ILE A 120 3.45 18.21 1.59
C ILE A 120 2.74 19.28 2.42
N LEU A 121 1.43 19.34 2.31
CA LEU A 121 0.58 20.21 3.13
C LEU A 121 0.55 19.73 4.61
N PRO A 122 0.12 20.57 5.55
CA PRO A 122 0.07 20.21 6.97
C PRO A 122 -0.82 18.99 7.30
N ASP A 123 -1.77 18.65 6.42
CA ASP A 123 -2.62 17.46 6.53
C ASP A 123 -1.98 16.21 5.90
N GLY A 124 -0.78 16.32 5.36
CA GLY A 124 -0.02 15.24 4.75
C GLY A 124 -0.33 14.99 3.27
N THR A 125 -1.23 15.74 2.66
CA THR A 125 -1.49 15.63 1.22
C THR A 125 -0.40 16.32 0.39
N VAL A 126 -0.16 15.82 -0.82
CA VAL A 126 0.73 16.47 -1.79
C VAL A 126 0.20 17.86 -2.11
N ASP A 127 1.07 18.86 -2.09
CA ASP A 127 0.74 20.22 -2.55
C ASP A 127 0.62 20.24 -4.08
N LEU A 128 -0.62 20.35 -4.56
CA LEU A 128 -0.92 20.40 -5.99
C LEU A 128 -0.36 21.66 -6.68
N ALA A 129 -0.17 22.76 -5.95
CA ALA A 129 0.44 23.96 -6.49
C ALA A 129 1.95 23.75 -6.69
N ASP A 130 2.62 23.06 -5.76
CA ASP A 130 4.01 22.67 -5.92
C ASP A 130 4.19 21.65 -7.04
N LEU A 131 3.30 20.63 -7.15
CA LEU A 131 3.30 19.70 -8.27
C LEU A 131 3.22 20.44 -9.60
N LYS A 132 2.24 21.34 -9.76
CA LYS A 132 2.09 22.14 -10.99
C LYS A 132 3.31 22.99 -11.32
N LYS A 133 3.97 23.54 -10.30
CA LYS A 133 5.19 24.36 -10.44
C LYS A 133 6.40 23.55 -10.90
N ARG A 134 6.53 22.31 -10.41
CA ARG A 134 7.68 21.42 -10.68
C ARG A 134 7.53 20.61 -11.97
N LEU A 135 6.28 20.41 -12.47
CA LEU A 135 6.05 19.74 -13.74
C LEU A 135 6.73 20.47 -14.89
N ARG A 136 7.54 19.75 -15.65
CA ARG A 136 8.37 20.24 -16.79
C ARG A 136 8.07 19.40 -18.03
N PRO A 137 8.40 19.88 -19.23
CA PRO A 137 8.25 19.10 -20.47
C PRO A 137 9.04 17.78 -20.48
N ASP A 138 10.15 17.70 -19.73
CA ASP A 138 11.02 16.53 -19.56
C ASP A 138 10.67 15.68 -18.32
N THR A 139 9.57 15.99 -17.61
CA THR A 139 9.03 15.12 -16.55
C THR A 139 8.41 13.89 -17.18
N VAL A 140 8.95 12.71 -16.84
CA VAL A 140 8.55 11.42 -17.43
C VAL A 140 7.74 10.54 -16.49
N LEU A 141 7.78 10.82 -15.18
CA LEU A 141 7.07 10.03 -14.18
C LEU A 141 6.65 10.89 -12.98
N VAL A 142 5.41 10.71 -12.55
CA VAL A 142 4.93 11.06 -11.22
C VAL A 142 4.57 9.76 -10.51
N ALA A 143 5.11 9.53 -9.29
CA ALA A 143 4.81 8.34 -8.49
C ALA A 143 4.32 8.77 -7.10
N VAL A 144 3.06 8.44 -6.76
CA VAL A 144 2.43 8.83 -5.48
C VAL A 144 1.64 7.66 -4.92
N THR A 145 1.81 7.38 -3.62
CA THR A 145 0.97 6.40 -2.91
C THR A 145 -0.44 6.93 -2.73
N ALA A 146 -1.47 6.09 -2.91
CA ALA A 146 -2.86 6.51 -2.71
C ALA A 146 -3.19 6.72 -1.23
N VAL A 147 -2.61 5.90 -0.35
CA VAL A 147 -2.74 5.99 1.11
C VAL A 147 -1.38 5.72 1.74
N ASP A 148 -0.88 6.67 2.51
CA ASP A 148 0.37 6.50 3.24
C ASP A 148 0.25 5.42 4.34
N SER A 149 1.26 4.59 4.44
CA SER A 149 1.27 3.43 5.34
C SER A 149 1.54 3.75 6.81
N GLU A 150 2.04 4.95 7.13
CA GLU A 150 2.39 5.34 8.49
C GLU A 150 1.36 6.27 9.14
N LEU A 151 0.87 7.27 8.41
CA LEU A 151 -0.08 8.28 8.88
C LEU A 151 -1.52 8.00 8.42
N GLY A 152 -1.69 7.18 7.37
CA GLY A 152 -2.99 6.89 6.77
C GLY A 152 -3.54 8.03 5.90
N VAL A 153 -2.71 8.97 5.50
CA VAL A 153 -3.11 10.11 4.65
C VAL A 153 -3.60 9.61 3.29
N VAL A 154 -4.77 10.07 2.87
CA VAL A 154 -5.31 9.82 1.53
C VAL A 154 -4.83 10.92 0.59
N GLN A 155 -4.16 10.52 -0.50
CA GLN A 155 -3.62 11.47 -1.48
C GLN A 155 -4.66 11.84 -2.53
N PRO A 156 -4.58 13.06 -3.11
CA PRO A 156 -5.53 13.59 -4.10
C PRO A 156 -5.23 13.03 -5.51
N ILE A 157 -5.39 11.70 -5.68
CA ILE A 157 -5.00 10.98 -6.90
C ILE A 157 -5.76 11.47 -8.14
N ALA A 158 -7.06 11.76 -8.01
CA ALA A 158 -7.88 12.23 -9.13
C ALA A 158 -7.43 13.62 -9.61
N GLU A 159 -7.11 14.51 -8.69
CA GLU A 159 -6.64 15.86 -8.98
C GLU A 159 -5.25 15.84 -9.61
N ILE A 160 -4.37 14.94 -9.14
CA ILE A 160 -3.05 14.71 -9.76
C ILE A 160 -3.25 14.21 -11.19
N ALA A 161 -4.11 13.20 -11.39
CA ALA A 161 -4.40 12.66 -12.72
C ALA A 161 -4.91 13.73 -13.69
N GLU A 162 -5.77 14.64 -13.21
CA GLU A 162 -6.30 15.75 -14.01
C GLU A 162 -5.18 16.73 -14.44
N LEU A 163 -4.31 17.10 -13.52
CA LEU A 163 -3.15 17.95 -13.83
C LEU A 163 -2.23 17.31 -14.89
N LEU A 164 -2.02 16.01 -14.81
CA LEU A 164 -1.11 15.30 -15.71
C LEU A 164 -1.65 15.15 -17.14
N LYS A 165 -2.92 15.38 -17.40
CA LYS A 165 -3.48 15.39 -18.78
C LYS A 165 -2.79 16.40 -19.70
N ALA A 166 -2.25 17.48 -19.14
CA ALA A 166 -1.49 18.49 -19.89
C ALA A 166 -0.05 18.04 -20.23
N TYR A 167 0.41 16.90 -19.69
CA TYR A 167 1.78 16.39 -19.84
C TYR A 167 1.76 14.96 -20.43
N PRO A 168 1.51 14.78 -21.73
CA PRO A 168 1.26 13.47 -22.35
C PRO A 168 2.46 12.50 -22.29
N ASN A 169 3.67 13.01 -22.06
CA ASN A 169 4.88 12.22 -21.90
C ASN A 169 5.17 11.82 -20.44
N CYS A 170 4.41 12.37 -19.50
CA CYS A 170 4.55 12.09 -18.08
C CYS A 170 3.61 10.93 -17.69
N HIS A 171 4.19 9.84 -17.26
CA HIS A 171 3.44 8.69 -16.74
C HIS A 171 3.06 8.88 -15.28
N PHE A 172 1.94 8.28 -14.87
CA PHE A 172 1.45 8.30 -13.49
C PHE A 172 1.37 6.91 -12.88
N HIS A 173 2.18 6.67 -11.85
CA HIS A 173 2.14 5.45 -11.03
C HIS A 173 1.51 5.73 -9.67
N VAL A 174 0.59 4.84 -9.24
CA VAL A 174 -0.06 4.90 -7.93
C VAL A 174 0.19 3.61 -7.15
N ASP A 175 0.82 3.72 -5.98
CA ASP A 175 0.85 2.60 -5.02
C ASP A 175 -0.45 2.59 -4.21
N ALA A 176 -1.37 1.69 -4.54
CA ALA A 176 -2.67 1.52 -3.88
C ALA A 176 -2.66 0.44 -2.78
N THR A 177 -1.49 0.00 -2.35
CA THR A 177 -1.32 -1.10 -1.39
C THR A 177 -2.08 -0.89 -0.08
N GLN A 178 -2.12 0.34 0.43
CA GLN A 178 -2.86 0.67 1.65
C GLN A 178 -4.27 1.23 1.37
N ALA A 179 -4.63 1.44 0.11
CA ALA A 179 -5.95 1.96 -0.28
C ALA A 179 -6.97 0.84 -0.52
N VAL A 180 -6.56 -0.21 -1.25
CA VAL A 180 -7.44 -1.34 -1.60
C VAL A 180 -7.99 -2.02 -0.34
N GLY A 181 -9.31 -2.20 -0.29
CA GLY A 181 -10.04 -2.77 0.84
C GLY A 181 -10.24 -1.81 2.04
N LYS A 182 -9.79 -0.54 1.95
CA LYS A 182 -9.96 0.48 2.99
C LYS A 182 -10.73 1.71 2.52
N ILE A 183 -10.55 2.08 1.25
CA ILE A 183 -11.30 3.14 0.56
C ILE A 183 -11.70 2.63 -0.83
N PRO A 184 -12.70 3.24 -1.50
CA PRO A 184 -12.99 2.95 -2.89
C PRO A 184 -11.77 3.22 -3.78
N VAL A 185 -11.41 2.27 -4.63
CA VAL A 185 -10.29 2.40 -5.57
C VAL A 185 -10.77 2.01 -6.96
N GLN A 186 -10.54 2.89 -7.94
CA GLN A 186 -10.80 2.64 -9.35
C GLN A 186 -9.56 2.99 -10.16
N PHE A 187 -9.22 2.17 -11.15
CA PHE A 187 -8.10 2.40 -12.06
C PHE A 187 -8.51 3.40 -13.13
N GLU A 188 -8.54 4.68 -12.78
CA GLU A 188 -8.89 5.77 -13.68
C GLU A 188 -7.85 6.90 -13.60
N GLY A 189 -7.44 7.42 -14.76
CA GLY A 189 -6.47 8.51 -14.82
C GLY A 189 -5.02 8.13 -14.50
N MET A 190 -4.73 6.84 -14.31
CA MET A 190 -3.40 6.31 -13.98
C MET A 190 -2.83 5.50 -15.14
N ASP A 191 -1.50 5.48 -15.25
CA ASP A 191 -0.82 4.56 -16.17
C ASP A 191 -0.59 3.18 -15.54
N THR A 192 -0.28 3.16 -14.24
CA THR A 192 -0.09 1.93 -13.47
C THR A 192 -0.55 2.08 -12.02
N MET A 193 -1.03 0.97 -11.43
CA MET A 193 -1.44 0.88 -10.03
C MET A 193 -0.99 -0.45 -9.45
N SER A 194 -0.37 -0.42 -8.26
CA SER A 194 0.09 -1.62 -7.56
C SER A 194 -0.74 -1.95 -6.33
N LEU A 195 -0.87 -3.25 -6.02
CA LEU A 195 -1.52 -3.75 -4.82
C LEU A 195 -1.00 -5.15 -4.43
N THR A 196 -1.30 -5.60 -3.20
CA THR A 196 -0.91 -6.93 -2.72
C THR A 196 -1.96 -7.52 -1.78
N ALA A 197 -2.21 -8.83 -1.91
CA ALA A 197 -3.33 -9.50 -1.26
C ALA A 197 -3.30 -9.46 0.28
N HIS A 198 -2.12 -9.58 0.89
CA HIS A 198 -1.97 -9.61 2.35
C HIS A 198 -2.29 -8.30 3.08
N LYS A 199 -2.70 -7.26 2.36
CA LYS A 199 -3.20 -6.00 2.94
C LYS A 199 -4.73 -5.93 3.03
N PHE A 200 -5.42 -6.91 2.44
CA PHE A 200 -6.88 -7.03 2.46
C PHE A 200 -7.34 -8.49 2.63
N TYR A 201 -6.70 -9.21 3.56
CA TYR A 201 -7.06 -10.56 4.03
C TYR A 201 -6.84 -11.68 3.00
N GLY A 202 -6.00 -11.43 1.98
CA GLY A 202 -5.49 -12.45 1.07
C GLY A 202 -4.18 -13.08 1.57
N LEU A 203 -3.67 -14.05 0.80
CA LEU A 203 -2.42 -14.72 1.10
C LEU A 203 -1.19 -13.84 0.77
N ASN A 204 -0.10 -14.09 1.49
CA ASN A 204 1.21 -13.55 1.15
C ASN A 204 1.74 -14.16 -0.17
N GLY A 205 2.69 -13.49 -0.81
CA GLY A 205 3.38 -14.01 -1.99
C GLY A 205 2.69 -13.73 -3.32
N ILE A 206 1.61 -12.92 -3.32
CA ILE A 206 0.96 -12.46 -4.54
C ILE A 206 0.58 -10.97 -4.46
N GLY A 207 0.81 -10.28 -5.57
CA GLY A 207 0.35 -8.92 -5.83
C GLY A 207 -0.05 -8.73 -7.29
N VAL A 208 -0.49 -7.55 -7.61
CA VAL A 208 -0.90 -7.15 -8.96
C VAL A 208 -0.29 -5.80 -9.30
N LEU A 209 0.22 -5.69 -10.50
CA LEU A 209 0.36 -4.43 -11.20
C LEU A 209 -0.76 -4.32 -12.22
N VAL A 210 -1.63 -3.33 -12.07
CA VAL A 210 -2.56 -2.91 -13.11
C VAL A 210 -1.86 -1.92 -14.02
N LYS A 211 -1.97 -2.10 -15.34
CA LYS A 211 -1.41 -1.16 -16.32
C LYS A 211 -2.45 -0.71 -17.36
N ARG A 212 -2.34 0.50 -17.83
CA ARG A 212 -3.10 1.01 -18.97
C ARG A 212 -2.75 0.22 -20.25
N LEU A 213 -3.76 -0.02 -21.07
CA LEU A 213 -3.53 -0.65 -22.39
C LEU A 213 -2.59 0.23 -23.24
N GLY A 214 -1.81 -0.42 -24.08
CA GLY A 214 -0.83 0.25 -24.96
C GLY A 214 0.52 0.55 -24.29
N LEU A 215 0.68 0.46 -22.96
CA LEU A 215 2.00 0.56 -22.35
C LEU A 215 2.80 -0.74 -22.52
N ALA A 216 3.98 -0.65 -23.11
CA ALA A 216 4.90 -1.76 -23.32
C ALA A 216 6.02 -1.74 -22.27
N LEU A 217 5.69 -2.02 -21.01
CA LEU A 217 6.66 -2.03 -19.92
C LEU A 217 7.78 -3.05 -20.18
N PRO A 218 9.07 -2.67 -20.10
CA PRO A 218 10.15 -3.64 -20.14
C PRO A 218 10.06 -4.57 -18.91
N PRO A 219 10.17 -5.90 -19.10
CA PRO A 219 10.07 -6.84 -17.99
C PRO A 219 11.28 -6.74 -17.06
N LEU A 220 11.07 -6.92 -15.77
CA LEU A 220 12.17 -7.11 -14.78
C LEU A 220 12.61 -8.58 -14.73
N ILE A 221 11.68 -9.50 -14.92
CA ILE A 221 11.93 -10.95 -14.90
C ILE A 221 11.75 -11.46 -16.32
N HIS A 222 12.86 -11.80 -16.95
CA HIS A 222 12.91 -12.30 -18.33
C HIS A 222 12.70 -13.80 -18.38
N GLY A 223 12.15 -14.30 -19.50
CA GLY A 223 11.91 -15.73 -19.78
C GLY A 223 10.81 -15.91 -20.82
N GLY A 224 10.16 -17.07 -20.80
CA GLY A 224 9.03 -17.36 -21.70
C GLY A 224 7.80 -16.53 -21.35
N GLU A 225 6.96 -16.28 -22.36
CA GLU A 225 5.65 -15.68 -22.15
C GLU A 225 4.77 -16.63 -21.32
N SER A 226 4.08 -16.08 -20.32
CA SER A 226 3.18 -16.83 -19.45
C SER A 226 1.77 -16.24 -19.51
N THR A 227 1.30 -15.57 -18.47
CA THR A 227 0.03 -14.83 -18.50
C THR A 227 0.17 -13.51 -19.27
N THR A 228 1.36 -12.92 -19.24
CA THR A 228 1.69 -11.67 -19.94
C THR A 228 3.16 -11.65 -20.37
N PRO A 229 3.55 -10.86 -21.39
CA PRO A 229 4.94 -10.67 -21.78
C PRO A 229 5.75 -9.81 -20.78
N TYR A 230 5.10 -9.24 -19.78
CA TYR A 230 5.71 -8.28 -18.84
C TYR A 230 6.34 -8.94 -17.61
N ARG A 231 5.96 -10.20 -17.34
CA ARG A 231 6.47 -10.96 -16.19
C ARG A 231 6.50 -12.45 -16.50
N SER A 232 7.69 -13.00 -16.64
CA SER A 232 7.89 -14.43 -16.89
C SER A 232 7.68 -15.28 -15.63
N GLY A 233 7.33 -16.54 -15.81
CA GLY A 233 7.17 -17.56 -14.76
C GLY A 233 5.84 -18.27 -14.84
N THR A 234 5.79 -19.50 -14.36
CA THR A 234 4.55 -20.30 -14.30
C THR A 234 3.54 -19.60 -13.39
N PRO A 235 2.29 -19.38 -13.85
CA PRO A 235 1.29 -18.72 -13.03
C PRO A 235 0.89 -19.57 -11.82
N THR A 236 0.78 -18.94 -10.66
CA THR A 236 0.34 -19.56 -9.41
C THR A 236 -1.18 -19.53 -9.32
N ILE A 237 -1.86 -20.51 -9.91
CA ILE A 237 -3.32 -20.52 -10.11
C ILE A 237 -4.07 -20.31 -8.78
N ALA A 238 -3.69 -21.06 -7.76
CA ALA A 238 -4.35 -20.99 -6.46
C ALA A 238 -4.22 -19.61 -5.79
N LEU A 239 -3.04 -18.98 -5.89
CA LEU A 239 -2.85 -17.60 -5.41
C LEU A 239 -3.67 -16.59 -6.23
N VAL A 240 -3.79 -16.77 -7.53
CA VAL A 240 -4.59 -15.90 -8.40
C VAL A 240 -6.08 -16.01 -8.04
N CYS A 241 -6.61 -17.22 -7.88
CA CYS A 241 -8.00 -17.44 -7.48
C CYS A 241 -8.29 -16.88 -6.08
N SER A 242 -7.41 -17.12 -5.12
CA SER A 242 -7.57 -16.61 -3.75
C SER A 242 -7.47 -15.09 -3.66
N LEU A 243 -6.59 -14.45 -4.45
CA LEU A 243 -6.52 -12.99 -4.54
C LEU A 243 -7.82 -12.40 -5.09
N ALA A 244 -8.39 -13.02 -6.14
CA ALA A 244 -9.66 -12.58 -6.71
C ALA A 244 -10.79 -12.59 -5.65
N LEU A 245 -10.94 -13.69 -4.91
CA LEU A 245 -11.93 -13.80 -3.84
C LEU A 245 -11.68 -12.78 -2.72
N ALA A 246 -10.43 -12.62 -2.27
CA ALA A 246 -10.09 -11.64 -1.26
C ALA A 246 -10.47 -10.21 -1.68
N LEU A 247 -10.22 -9.85 -2.94
CA LEU A 247 -10.55 -8.55 -3.49
C LEU A 247 -12.07 -8.35 -3.64
N GLU A 248 -12.80 -9.37 -4.09
CA GLU A 248 -14.27 -9.35 -4.15
C GLU A 248 -14.87 -9.08 -2.77
N LYS A 249 -14.45 -9.84 -1.75
CA LYS A 249 -14.91 -9.64 -0.36
C LYS A 249 -14.54 -8.24 0.14
N ALA A 250 -13.30 -7.82 -0.05
CA ALA A 250 -12.82 -6.51 0.39
C ALA A 250 -13.60 -5.36 -0.26
N THR A 251 -14.02 -5.50 -1.51
CA THR A 251 -14.79 -4.49 -2.25
C THR A 251 -16.27 -4.50 -1.82
N ALA A 252 -16.88 -5.69 -1.73
CA ALA A 252 -18.29 -5.83 -1.39
C ALA A 252 -18.61 -5.39 0.04
N GLU A 253 -17.72 -5.70 0.98
CA GLU A 253 -17.91 -5.43 2.41
C GLU A 253 -17.30 -4.08 2.85
N LEU A 254 -16.69 -3.32 1.93
CA LEU A 254 -15.96 -2.09 2.23
C LEU A 254 -16.76 -1.10 3.11
N PRO A 255 -18.03 -0.75 2.82
CA PRO A 255 -18.75 0.21 3.64
C PRO A 255 -18.94 -0.24 5.09
N ALA A 256 -19.29 -1.51 5.30
CA ALA A 256 -19.48 -2.07 6.64
C ALA A 256 -18.16 -2.16 7.41
N ARG A 257 -17.10 -2.66 6.77
CA ARG A 257 -15.76 -2.76 7.36
C ARG A 257 -15.23 -1.37 7.76
N ALA A 258 -15.36 -0.39 6.87
CA ALA A 258 -14.91 0.98 7.13
C ALA A 258 -15.68 1.65 8.27
N ALA A 259 -16.99 1.42 8.40
CA ALA A 259 -17.81 1.95 9.49
C ALA A 259 -17.37 1.41 10.85
N THR A 260 -17.18 0.08 10.96
CA THR A 260 -16.66 -0.57 12.19
C THR A 260 -15.32 0.02 12.60
N VAL A 261 -14.37 0.08 11.67
CA VAL A 261 -13.01 0.58 11.96
C VAL A 261 -13.04 2.06 12.34
N ARG A 262 -13.92 2.86 11.74
CA ARG A 262 -14.07 4.27 12.08
C ARG A 262 -14.53 4.47 13.53
N SER A 263 -15.53 3.73 13.97
CA SER A 263 -16.01 3.78 15.36
C SER A 263 -14.88 3.48 16.35
N LEU A 264 -14.10 2.42 16.10
CA LEU A 264 -12.95 2.06 16.95
C LEU A 264 -11.84 3.13 16.93
N ASN A 265 -11.54 3.70 15.76
CA ASN A 265 -10.54 4.76 15.63
C ASN A 265 -10.98 6.03 16.35
N ASP A 266 -12.23 6.43 16.24
CA ASP A 266 -12.78 7.63 16.89
C ASP A 266 -12.72 7.47 18.43
N ARG A 267 -13.04 6.29 18.96
CA ARG A 267 -12.85 5.95 20.37
C ARG A 267 -11.39 6.06 20.80
N LEU A 268 -10.46 5.48 20.05
CA LEU A 268 -9.03 5.56 20.34
C LEU A 268 -8.54 7.01 20.36
N ARG A 269 -8.92 7.81 19.35
CA ARG A 269 -8.55 9.23 19.27
C ARG A 269 -9.06 10.00 20.49
N ALA A 270 -10.31 9.80 20.87
CA ALA A 270 -10.91 10.47 22.04
C ALA A 270 -10.19 10.12 23.35
N GLU A 271 -9.92 8.84 23.59
CA GLU A 271 -9.27 8.38 24.81
C GLU A 271 -7.77 8.79 24.88
N LEU A 272 -7.03 8.60 23.78
CA LEU A 272 -5.60 8.91 23.73
C LEU A 272 -5.32 10.42 23.79
N SER A 273 -6.21 11.26 23.29
CA SER A 273 -6.08 12.73 23.37
C SER A 273 -6.19 13.29 24.79
N ARG A 274 -6.63 12.49 25.75
CA ARG A 274 -6.68 12.89 27.19
C ARG A 274 -5.30 12.92 27.85
N TYR A 275 -4.28 12.32 27.23
CA TYR A 275 -2.94 12.25 27.78
C TYR A 275 -2.11 13.46 27.32
N PRO A 276 -1.60 14.32 28.24
CA PRO A 276 -0.96 15.58 27.86
C PRO A 276 0.29 15.47 26.99
N LYS A 277 1.03 14.34 27.08
CA LYS A 277 2.24 14.10 26.27
C LYS A 277 1.94 13.34 24.98
N VAL A 278 0.68 12.98 24.68
CA VAL A 278 0.30 12.34 23.44
C VAL A 278 0.05 13.37 22.35
N ARG A 279 0.64 13.12 21.18
CA ARG A 279 0.34 13.84 19.95
C ARG A 279 -0.14 12.84 18.91
N ILE A 280 -1.35 13.01 18.41
CA ILE A 280 -1.87 12.24 17.26
C ILE A 280 -1.31 12.85 15.98
N ASN A 281 -0.60 12.05 15.19
CA ASN A 281 0.05 12.48 13.96
C ASN A 281 -0.82 12.22 12.72
N SER A 282 -1.68 11.18 12.75
CA SER A 282 -2.65 10.93 11.68
C SER A 282 -3.67 12.05 11.62
N PRO A 283 -3.85 12.74 10.47
CA PRO A 283 -4.82 13.80 10.33
C PRO A 283 -6.27 13.26 10.45
N ALA A 284 -7.23 14.16 10.61
CA ALA A 284 -8.64 13.79 10.79
C ALA A 284 -9.25 13.11 9.55
N ASN A 285 -8.75 13.44 8.36
CA ASN A 285 -9.16 12.87 7.08
C ASN A 285 -8.38 11.60 6.68
N ALA A 286 -7.50 11.08 7.54
CA ALA A 286 -6.80 9.81 7.30
C ALA A 286 -7.78 8.63 7.24
N VAL A 287 -7.37 7.53 6.58
CA VAL A 287 -8.13 6.28 6.65
C VAL A 287 -8.24 5.80 8.09
N PRO A 288 -9.42 5.38 8.57
CA PRO A 288 -9.60 5.02 9.98
C PRO A 288 -8.82 3.78 10.40
N HIS A 289 -8.31 3.01 9.45
CA HIS A 289 -7.51 1.81 9.69
C HIS A 289 -6.12 2.10 10.27
N ILE A 290 -5.64 3.34 10.19
CA ILE A 290 -4.28 3.73 10.58
C ILE A 290 -4.36 4.90 11.55
N LEU A 291 -3.76 4.73 12.73
CA LEU A 291 -3.60 5.78 13.73
C LEU A 291 -2.15 5.86 14.16
N ASN A 292 -1.47 6.92 13.76
CA ASN A 292 -0.11 7.24 14.18
C ASN A 292 -0.14 8.25 15.32
N LEU A 293 0.66 8.01 16.33
CA LEU A 293 0.80 8.88 17.46
C LEU A 293 2.22 8.89 18.00
N SER A 294 2.53 9.91 18.81
CA SER A 294 3.80 10.04 19.51
C SER A 294 3.53 10.27 20.99
N VAL A 295 4.41 9.79 21.86
CA VAL A 295 4.45 10.16 23.27
C VAL A 295 5.70 11.02 23.50
N GLN A 296 5.52 12.31 23.80
CA GLN A 296 6.62 13.26 23.94
C GLN A 296 7.64 12.81 24.98
N GLY A 297 8.92 12.84 24.58
CA GLY A 297 10.03 12.43 25.45
C GLY A 297 10.32 10.93 25.47
N VAL A 298 9.49 10.10 24.83
CA VAL A 298 9.68 8.65 24.74
C VAL A 298 9.91 8.24 23.30
N LYS A 299 11.00 7.53 23.00
CA LYS A 299 11.23 6.99 21.64
C LYS A 299 10.13 5.97 21.28
N GLY A 300 9.62 6.04 20.06
CA GLY A 300 8.60 5.10 19.56
C GLY A 300 8.96 3.64 19.74
N THR A 301 10.25 3.29 19.51
CA THR A 301 10.77 1.91 19.71
C THR A 301 10.75 1.47 21.18
N VAL A 302 10.91 2.38 22.12
CA VAL A 302 10.81 2.08 23.55
C VAL A 302 9.36 1.85 23.95
N PHE A 303 8.46 2.71 23.48
CA PHE A 303 7.03 2.58 23.75
C PHE A 303 6.45 1.28 23.14
N GLN A 304 6.81 0.99 21.90
CA GLN A 304 6.41 -0.23 21.20
C GLN A 304 6.88 -1.49 21.94
N ARG A 305 8.16 -1.52 22.39
CA ARG A 305 8.70 -2.65 23.16
C ARG A 305 7.97 -2.84 24.48
N GLU A 306 7.62 -1.76 25.16
CA GLU A 306 6.88 -1.82 26.44
C GLU A 306 5.44 -2.33 26.24
N LEU A 307 4.78 -1.99 25.12
CA LEU A 307 3.50 -2.58 24.74
C LEU A 307 3.63 -4.08 24.42
N ASP A 308 4.69 -4.48 23.71
CA ASP A 308 4.96 -5.87 23.35
C ASP A 308 5.14 -6.75 24.57
N THR A 309 5.81 -6.26 25.68
CA THR A 309 5.90 -7.00 26.94
C THR A 309 4.53 -7.26 27.60
N ARG A 310 3.49 -6.51 27.20
CA ARG A 310 2.11 -6.71 27.63
C ARG A 310 1.26 -7.45 26.61
N GLY A 311 1.90 -8.05 25.59
CA GLY A 311 1.24 -8.82 24.56
C GLY A 311 0.49 -8.00 23.52
N VAL A 312 0.83 -6.70 23.35
CA VAL A 312 0.22 -5.81 22.34
C VAL A 312 1.19 -5.55 21.21
N CYS A 313 0.82 -5.99 20.00
CA CYS A 313 1.61 -5.85 18.77
C CYS A 313 1.23 -4.56 18.02
N VAL A 314 2.19 -3.64 17.87
CA VAL A 314 2.08 -2.39 17.12
C VAL A 314 3.39 -2.14 16.34
N SER A 315 3.39 -1.24 15.36
CA SER A 315 4.59 -0.88 14.57
C SER A 315 5.09 0.52 14.87
N VAL A 316 6.41 0.72 14.76
CA VAL A 316 7.02 2.06 14.87
C VAL A 316 7.02 2.79 13.54
N LYS A 317 7.26 2.07 12.44
CA LYS A 317 7.33 2.56 11.05
C LYS A 317 6.86 1.46 10.11
N SER A 318 7.03 1.65 8.80
CA SER A 318 6.91 0.51 7.89
C SER A 318 7.96 -0.56 8.26
N ALA A 319 7.57 -1.84 8.22
CA ALA A 319 8.40 -2.97 8.66
C ALA A 319 9.79 -3.05 7.97
N CYS A 320 9.95 -2.39 6.81
CA CYS A 320 11.18 -2.39 6.02
C CYS A 320 12.15 -1.23 6.34
N SER A 321 11.91 -0.41 7.37
CA SER A 321 12.78 0.73 7.70
C SER A 321 13.81 0.37 8.78
N SER A 322 15.05 0.90 8.63
CA SER A 322 16.15 0.67 9.57
C SER A 322 15.87 1.26 10.95
N ASP A 323 16.30 0.57 12.01
CA ASP A 323 16.18 1.01 13.39
C ASP A 323 16.92 2.32 13.68
N GLY A 324 16.37 3.13 14.58
CA GLY A 324 17.01 4.32 15.12
C GLY A 324 16.85 5.60 14.28
N LEU A 325 16.31 5.54 13.05
CA LEU A 325 16.01 6.73 12.25
C LEU A 325 14.59 7.25 12.53
N PRO A 326 14.33 8.55 12.40
CA PRO A 326 12.97 9.10 12.52
C PRO A 326 12.06 8.56 11.41
N SER A 327 10.74 8.50 11.67
CA SER A 327 9.74 8.26 10.62
C SER A 327 9.84 9.34 9.54
N ARG A 328 10.01 8.94 8.28
CA ARG A 328 10.09 9.88 7.16
C ARG A 328 8.75 10.58 6.95
N ALA A 329 7.64 9.86 7.05
CA ALA A 329 6.30 10.40 6.89
C ALA A 329 5.99 11.43 7.97
N VAL A 330 6.18 11.08 9.25
CA VAL A 330 5.96 12.01 10.36
C VAL A 330 6.89 13.22 10.28
N LEU A 331 8.15 13.03 9.87
CA LEU A 331 9.09 14.13 9.70
C LEU A 331 8.67 15.07 8.56
N ALA A 332 8.26 14.53 7.42
CA ALA A 332 7.81 15.32 6.27
C ALA A 332 6.62 16.21 6.61
N VAL A 333 5.64 15.68 7.36
CA VAL A 333 4.42 16.40 7.72
C VAL A 333 4.64 17.34 8.91
N SER A 334 5.32 16.87 9.97
CA SER A 334 5.45 17.64 11.22
C SER A 334 6.64 18.59 11.26
N GLN A 335 7.64 18.37 10.42
CA GLN A 335 8.94 19.05 10.43
C GLN A 335 9.64 19.00 11.80
N ASP A 336 9.23 18.08 12.65
CA ASP A 336 9.71 17.90 14.02
C ASP A 336 10.39 16.52 14.15
N ARG A 337 11.74 16.54 14.17
CA ARG A 337 12.56 15.32 14.30
C ARG A 337 12.30 14.59 15.63
N ARG A 338 12.02 15.31 16.71
CA ARG A 338 11.76 14.70 18.03
C ARG A 338 10.41 13.96 18.00
N ASN A 339 9.39 14.58 17.40
CA ASN A 339 8.09 13.95 17.18
C ASN A 339 8.23 12.70 16.32
N ALA A 340 8.97 12.78 15.19
CA ALA A 340 9.19 11.66 14.28
C ALA A 340 9.95 10.47 14.91
N LEU A 341 10.85 10.73 15.88
CA LEU A 341 11.55 9.71 16.67
C LEU A 341 10.65 9.05 17.75
N SER A 342 9.62 9.77 18.19
CA SER A 342 8.69 9.31 19.22
C SER A 342 7.44 8.64 18.64
N SER A 343 7.29 8.64 17.32
CA SER A 343 6.10 8.15 16.64
C SER A 343 6.04 6.63 16.54
N TRP A 344 4.82 6.09 16.57
CA TRP A 344 4.48 4.70 16.33
C TRP A 344 3.02 4.59 15.87
N ARG A 345 2.63 3.43 15.35
CA ARG A 345 1.39 3.24 14.62
C ARG A 345 0.57 2.10 15.21
N ILE A 346 -0.71 2.36 15.44
CA ILE A 346 -1.77 1.37 15.60
C ILE A 346 -2.41 1.16 14.24
N SER A 347 -2.69 -0.05 13.86
CA SER A 347 -3.53 -0.32 12.69
C SER A 347 -4.65 -1.30 13.03
N LEU A 348 -5.87 -0.86 12.75
CA LEU A 348 -7.13 -1.51 13.07
C LEU A 348 -7.66 -2.34 11.91
N SER A 349 -8.55 -3.24 12.24
CA SER A 349 -9.26 -4.12 11.32
C SER A 349 -10.76 -4.15 11.66
N HIS A 350 -11.58 -4.58 10.72
CA HIS A 350 -13.00 -4.86 10.96
C HIS A 350 -13.22 -6.06 11.91
N ILE A 351 -12.20 -6.88 12.13
CA ILE A 351 -12.23 -7.97 13.13
C ILE A 351 -11.72 -7.55 14.50
N THR A 352 -11.22 -6.32 14.65
CA THR A 352 -10.87 -5.74 15.95
C THR A 352 -12.14 -5.48 16.76
N THR A 353 -12.18 -5.89 18.03
CA THR A 353 -13.35 -5.73 18.89
C THR A 353 -13.23 -4.52 19.84
N GLU A 354 -14.36 -4.09 20.41
CA GLU A 354 -14.40 -3.04 21.44
C GLU A 354 -13.68 -3.47 22.73
N GLU A 355 -13.71 -4.75 23.07
CA GLU A 355 -12.99 -5.34 24.18
C GLU A 355 -11.49 -5.26 23.97
N GLU A 356 -11.01 -5.57 22.75
CA GLU A 356 -9.60 -5.44 22.37
C GLU A 356 -9.11 -4.00 22.47
N VAL A 357 -9.92 -3.02 22.07
CA VAL A 357 -9.60 -1.60 22.24
C VAL A 357 -9.54 -1.23 23.73
N THR A 358 -10.42 -1.80 24.56
CA THR A 358 -10.39 -1.58 26.02
C THR A 358 -9.11 -2.13 26.65
N VAL A 359 -8.72 -3.36 26.27
CA VAL A 359 -7.48 -4.00 26.71
C VAL A 359 -6.26 -3.17 26.28
N PHE A 360 -6.26 -2.70 25.02
CA PHE A 360 -5.21 -1.82 24.52
C PHE A 360 -5.09 -0.53 25.34
N LEU A 361 -6.19 0.16 25.62
CA LEU A 361 -6.19 1.42 26.36
C LEU A 361 -5.67 1.24 27.79
N GLN A 362 -5.96 0.11 28.44
CA GLN A 362 -5.38 -0.21 29.74
C GLN A 362 -3.86 -0.43 29.66
N ALA A 363 -3.40 -1.24 28.70
CA ALA A 363 -1.97 -1.47 28.48
C ALA A 363 -1.23 -0.18 28.12
N PHE A 364 -1.86 0.70 27.31
CA PHE A 364 -1.33 2.02 27.00
C PHE A 364 -1.16 2.89 28.25
N ALA A 365 -2.18 2.96 29.12
CA ALA A 365 -2.14 3.74 30.35
C ALA A 365 -0.98 3.30 31.26
N ASP A 366 -0.77 2.00 31.41
CA ASP A 366 0.32 1.42 32.21
C ASP A 366 1.69 1.78 31.62
N CYS A 367 1.86 1.64 30.29
CA CYS A 367 3.09 2.03 29.58
C CYS A 367 3.36 3.55 29.73
N TYR A 368 2.32 4.37 29.52
CA TYR A 368 2.42 5.81 29.61
C TYR A 368 2.89 6.24 31.02
N ASN A 369 2.25 5.72 32.08
CA ASN A 369 2.60 6.01 33.45
C ASN A 369 4.02 5.55 33.80
N THR A 370 4.48 4.44 33.26
CA THR A 370 5.83 3.93 33.50
C THR A 370 6.90 4.77 32.80
N LEU A 371 6.66 5.16 31.54
CA LEU A 371 7.68 5.77 30.68
C LEU A 371 7.71 7.30 30.72
N THR A 372 6.71 7.94 31.31
CA THR A 372 6.61 9.41 31.32
C THR A 372 6.77 10.05 32.74
N ARG A 373 7.14 9.23 33.71
CA ARG A 373 7.46 9.69 35.08
C ARG A 373 8.67 10.61 35.12
#